data_e3c8dd61512c6ae1742e8afc2241bda1
#
_entry.id   e3c8dd61512c6ae1742e8afc2241bda1
#
_cell.length_a   1.000
_cell.length_b   1.000
_cell.length_c   1.000
_cell.angle_alpha   90.00
_cell.angle_beta   90.00
_cell.angle_gamma   90.00
#
_symmetry.space_group_name_H-M   'P 1'
#
loop_
_entity.id
_entity.type
_entity.pdbx_description
1 polymer ?
#
loop_
_entity_poly.entity_id
_entity_poly.type
_entity_poly.pdbx_seq_one_letter_code
_entity_poly.pdbx_strand_id
1 'polypeptide(L)'
;MVGKYPVITLCGSTHFKDEFMEAQKRLTLEGNIVISVGLFGHTGDQEVWENMDEGTLTDTKEMLDDMHKRKIDMADGIYVINVGGYIGESTSSEIEYAKKHGKTVTYLEAISHH
;
A
#
# COMPACT_ATOMS: atom_id res chain seq x y z
N MET A 1 16.57 -10.60 23.42
CA MET A 1 17.32 -10.20 22.21
C MET A 1 16.45 -9.30 21.35
N VAL A 2 17.00 -8.18 20.92
CA VAL A 2 16.29 -7.27 20.00
C VAL A 2 16.85 -7.47 18.60
N GLY A 3 16.00 -7.90 17.67
CA GLY A 3 16.38 -8.10 16.28
C GLY A 3 16.16 -6.84 15.45
N LYS A 4 16.75 -6.84 14.26
CA LYS A 4 16.50 -5.81 13.25
C LYS A 4 15.66 -6.46 12.17
N TYR A 5 14.57 -5.80 11.81
CA TYR A 5 13.64 -6.34 10.81
C TYR A 5 13.43 -5.30 9.69
N PRO A 6 13.40 -5.76 8.43
CA PRO A 6 13.07 -4.85 7.34
C PRO A 6 11.66 -4.30 7.50
N VAL A 7 11.45 -3.07 7.06
CA VAL A 7 10.14 -2.43 7.07
C VAL A 7 9.62 -2.38 5.63
N ILE A 8 8.42 -2.92 5.41
CA ILE A 8 7.80 -3.01 4.10
C ILE A 8 6.44 -2.33 4.14
N THR A 9 6.20 -1.40 3.22
CA THR A 9 4.91 -0.75 3.05
C THR A 9 4.14 -1.42 1.92
N LEU A 10 2.89 -1.80 2.18
CA LEU A 10 2.03 -2.38 1.16
C LEU A 10 1.41 -1.28 0.31
N CYS A 11 1.45 -1.45 -0.99
CA CYS A 11 0.85 -0.55 -1.97
C CYS A 11 -0.07 -1.35 -2.89
N GLY A 12 -1.11 -0.73 -3.41
CA GLY A 12 -2.01 -1.40 -4.32
C GLY A 12 -3.42 -0.82 -4.23
N SER A 13 -4.31 -1.32 -5.06
CA SER A 13 -5.70 -0.89 -5.02
C SER A 13 -6.37 -1.34 -3.72
N THR A 14 -7.07 -0.42 -3.06
CA THR A 14 -7.78 -0.73 -1.82
C THR A 14 -8.99 -1.63 -2.03
N HIS A 15 -9.30 -1.99 -3.28
CA HIS A 15 -10.29 -3.01 -3.60
C HIS A 15 -9.82 -4.43 -3.23
N PHE A 16 -8.50 -4.61 -3.07
CA PHE A 16 -7.91 -5.93 -2.81
C PHE A 16 -7.66 -6.18 -1.32
N LYS A 17 -8.68 -5.91 -0.48
CA LYS A 17 -8.56 -6.04 0.97
C LYS A 17 -8.07 -7.41 1.41
N ASP A 18 -8.63 -8.47 0.86
CA ASP A 18 -8.26 -9.84 1.25
C ASP A 18 -6.81 -10.14 0.93
N GLU A 19 -6.35 -9.70 -0.24
CA GLU A 19 -4.97 -9.89 -0.67
C GLU A 19 -4.00 -9.06 0.18
N PHE A 20 -4.40 -7.85 0.59
CA PHE A 20 -3.63 -7.05 1.54
C PHE A 20 -3.47 -7.77 2.88
N MET A 21 -4.56 -8.31 3.41
CA MET A 21 -4.54 -9.02 4.70
C MET A 21 -3.69 -10.28 4.63
N GLU A 22 -3.78 -11.01 3.53
CA GLU A 22 -2.97 -12.21 3.30
C GLU A 22 -1.47 -11.87 3.22
N ALA A 23 -1.13 -10.86 2.42
CA ALA A 23 0.26 -10.42 2.26
C ALA A 23 0.83 -9.91 3.59
N GLN A 24 0.04 -9.15 4.34
CA GLN A 24 0.45 -8.65 5.64
C GLN A 24 0.83 -9.78 6.57
N LYS A 25 -0.02 -10.79 6.65
CA LYS A 25 0.22 -11.96 7.50
C LYS A 25 1.48 -12.70 7.08
N ARG A 26 1.60 -12.99 5.79
CA ARG A 26 2.72 -13.76 5.25
C ARG A 26 4.05 -13.05 5.47
N LEU A 27 4.11 -11.77 5.14
CA LEU A 27 5.34 -10.97 5.30
C LEU A 27 5.74 -10.82 6.76
N THR A 28 4.75 -10.69 7.66
CA THR A 28 5.00 -10.63 9.09
C THR A 28 5.64 -11.92 9.58
N LEU A 29 5.11 -13.06 9.14
CA LEU A 29 5.65 -14.37 9.51
C LEU A 29 7.06 -14.60 8.96
N GLU A 30 7.39 -13.93 7.85
CA GLU A 30 8.73 -13.98 7.26
C GLU A 30 9.73 -13.07 7.95
N GLY A 31 9.30 -12.29 8.95
CA GLY A 31 10.18 -11.45 9.73
C GLY A 31 10.25 -10.00 9.30
N ASN A 32 9.20 -9.50 8.67
CA ASN A 32 9.13 -8.10 8.24
C ASN A 32 8.17 -7.30 9.11
N ILE A 33 8.50 -6.03 9.33
CA ILE A 33 7.55 -5.07 9.89
C ILE A 33 6.72 -4.56 8.71
N VAL A 34 5.40 -4.70 8.79
CA VAL A 34 4.52 -4.37 7.67
C VAL A 34 3.70 -3.12 8.00
N ILE A 35 3.75 -2.15 7.10
CA ILE A 35 2.91 -0.96 7.16
C ILE A 35 1.89 -1.08 6.04
N SER A 36 0.61 -1.08 6.40
CA SER A 36 -0.47 -1.23 5.42
C SER A 36 -1.26 0.06 5.29
N VAL A 37 -2.29 0.04 4.44
CA VAL A 37 -3.24 1.15 4.36
C VAL A 37 -4.13 1.14 5.61
N GLY A 38 -4.48 2.30 6.10
CA GLY A 38 -5.36 2.40 7.27
C GLY A 38 -6.82 2.24 6.93
N LEU A 39 -7.20 2.54 5.69
CA LEU A 39 -8.57 2.47 5.21
C LEU A 39 -8.60 1.82 3.84
N PHE A 40 -9.58 0.94 3.64
CA PHE A 40 -9.83 0.34 2.33
C PHE A 40 -10.92 1.13 1.60
N GLY A 41 -11.17 0.79 0.34
CA GLY A 41 -12.19 1.44 -0.46
C GLY A 41 -13.61 1.06 -0.01
N HIS A 42 -14.61 1.46 -0.78
CA HIS A 42 -16.03 1.29 -0.42
C HIS A 42 -16.41 -0.13 -0.03
N THR A 43 -15.75 -1.14 -0.58
CA THR A 43 -16.04 -2.53 -0.26
C THR A 43 -15.46 -2.97 1.09
N GLY A 44 -14.57 -2.18 1.69
CA GLY A 44 -13.94 -2.50 2.96
C GLY A 44 -14.39 -1.62 4.11
N ASP A 45 -14.46 -0.32 3.88
CA ASP A 45 -14.77 0.67 4.91
C ASP A 45 -15.86 1.63 4.44
N GLN A 46 -16.94 1.08 3.92
CA GLN A 46 -18.04 1.81 3.32
C GLN A 46 -18.63 2.87 4.23
N GLU A 47 -18.79 2.56 5.52
CA GLU A 47 -19.40 3.48 6.50
C GLU A 47 -18.57 4.74 6.69
N VAL A 48 -17.27 4.68 6.47
CA VAL A 48 -16.40 5.85 6.55
C VAL A 48 -16.65 6.78 5.37
N TRP A 49 -16.70 6.21 4.17
CA TRP A 49 -16.80 7.00 2.93
C TRP A 49 -18.19 7.57 2.71
N GLU A 50 -19.23 6.84 3.06
CA GLU A 50 -20.63 7.26 2.85
C GLU A 50 -21.02 8.46 3.69
N ASN A 51 -20.37 8.69 4.82
CA ASN A 51 -20.72 9.77 5.74
C ASN A 51 -19.94 11.06 5.48
N MET A 52 -19.11 11.10 4.44
CA MET A 52 -18.35 12.28 4.09
C MET A 52 -19.04 13.10 3.01
N ASP A 53 -19.04 14.43 3.17
CA ASP A 53 -19.43 15.30 2.08
C ASP A 53 -18.30 15.38 1.04
N GLU A 54 -18.59 15.99 -0.12
CA GLU A 54 -17.67 16.01 -1.25
C GLU A 54 -16.34 16.73 -0.93
N GLY A 55 -16.40 17.84 -0.22
CA GLY A 55 -15.20 18.58 0.17
C GLY A 55 -14.33 17.80 1.14
N THR A 56 -14.95 17.22 2.17
CA THR A 56 -14.25 16.39 3.15
C THR A 56 -13.64 15.16 2.48
N LEU A 57 -14.37 14.56 1.54
CA LEU A 57 -13.88 13.39 0.81
C LEU A 57 -12.62 13.71 0.02
N THR A 58 -12.60 14.83 -0.70
CA THR A 58 -11.44 15.27 -1.48
C THR A 58 -10.23 15.52 -0.58
N ASP A 59 -10.43 16.27 0.50
CA ASP A 59 -9.35 16.58 1.44
C ASP A 59 -8.80 15.32 2.09
N THR A 60 -9.68 14.38 2.44
CA THR A 60 -9.29 13.12 3.04
C THR A 60 -8.44 12.28 2.08
N LYS A 61 -8.84 12.21 0.81
CA LYS A 61 -8.08 11.47 -0.20
C LYS A 61 -6.70 12.06 -0.42
N GLU A 62 -6.60 13.38 -0.46
CA GLU A 62 -5.30 14.06 -0.60
C GLU A 62 -4.40 13.77 0.60
N MET A 63 -4.96 13.83 1.80
CA MET A 63 -4.24 13.52 3.02
C MET A 63 -3.76 12.07 3.04
N LEU A 64 -4.62 11.12 2.63
CA LEU A 64 -4.26 9.70 2.59
C LEU A 64 -3.16 9.42 1.55
N ASP A 65 -3.21 10.08 0.40
CA ASP A 65 -2.17 9.93 -0.62
C ASP A 65 -0.82 10.43 -0.11
N ASP A 66 -0.81 11.59 0.53
CA ASP A 66 0.43 12.13 1.11
C ASP A 66 0.93 11.25 2.26
N MET A 67 0.02 10.83 3.13
CA MET A 67 0.36 9.96 4.26
C MET A 67 0.98 8.64 3.77
N HIS A 68 0.46 8.10 2.68
CA HIS A 68 0.99 6.84 2.15
C HIS A 68 2.43 7.01 1.67
N LYS A 69 2.75 8.15 1.07
CA LYS A 69 4.13 8.46 0.69
C LYS A 69 5.03 8.58 1.92
N ARG A 70 4.51 9.13 3.03
CA ARG A 70 5.29 9.15 4.30
C ARG A 70 5.53 7.74 4.81
N LYS A 71 4.56 6.83 4.64
CA LYS A 71 4.73 5.42 4.99
C LYS A 71 5.84 4.78 4.16
N ILE A 72 5.93 5.14 2.88
CA ILE A 72 7.01 4.67 2.01
C ILE A 72 8.36 5.21 2.49
N ASP A 73 8.40 6.46 2.89
CA ASP A 73 9.62 7.06 3.45
C ASP A 73 10.15 6.30 4.66
N MET A 74 9.24 5.77 5.47
CA MET A 74 9.58 5.02 6.68
C MET A 74 10.03 3.59 6.42
N ALA A 75 9.88 3.11 5.19
CA ALA A 75 10.11 1.72 4.84
C ALA A 75 11.45 1.52 4.13
N ASP A 76 11.94 0.31 4.15
CA ASP A 76 13.09 -0.12 3.34
C ASP A 76 12.66 -0.45 1.92
N GLY A 77 11.41 -0.86 1.75
CA GLY A 77 10.86 -1.19 0.45
C GLY A 77 9.34 -1.21 0.46
N ILE A 78 8.77 -1.42 -0.71
CA ILE A 78 7.32 -1.57 -0.87
C ILE A 78 7.02 -2.93 -1.49
N TYR A 79 5.83 -3.44 -1.18
CA TYR A 79 5.29 -4.66 -1.75
C TYR A 79 3.97 -4.32 -2.42
N VAL A 80 3.91 -4.50 -3.74
CA VAL A 80 2.78 -4.07 -4.56
C VAL A 80 1.78 -5.22 -4.70
N ILE A 81 0.54 -4.97 -4.28
CA ILE A 81 -0.57 -5.93 -4.39
C ILE A 81 -1.20 -5.73 -5.77
N ASN A 82 -0.68 -6.40 -6.77
CA ASN A 82 -1.10 -6.25 -8.16
C ASN A 82 -1.88 -7.48 -8.65
N VAL A 83 -3.03 -7.71 -8.05
CA VAL A 83 -3.89 -8.86 -8.40
C VAL A 83 -4.24 -8.83 -9.88
N GLY A 84 -3.99 -9.93 -10.57
CA GLY A 84 -4.20 -10.02 -12.02
C GLY A 84 -3.31 -9.09 -12.82
N GLY A 85 -2.23 -8.58 -12.22
CA GLY A 85 -1.34 -7.62 -12.86
C GLY A 85 -1.83 -6.18 -12.80
N TYR A 86 -2.99 -5.93 -12.17
CA TYR A 86 -3.58 -4.60 -12.13
C TYR A 86 -2.78 -3.65 -11.25
N ILE A 87 -2.41 -2.50 -11.81
CA ILE A 87 -1.76 -1.41 -11.10
C ILE A 87 -2.51 -0.13 -11.46
N GLY A 88 -3.19 0.45 -10.48
CA GLY A 88 -3.94 1.69 -10.68
C GLY A 88 -3.02 2.91 -10.72
N GLU A 89 -3.61 4.06 -10.99
CA GLU A 89 -2.89 5.32 -11.14
C GLU A 89 -2.16 5.73 -9.85
N SER A 90 -2.84 5.66 -8.71
CA SER A 90 -2.23 5.99 -7.41
C SER A 90 -1.08 5.05 -7.09
N THR A 91 -1.25 3.77 -7.33
CA THR A 91 -0.22 2.77 -7.08
C THR A 91 0.99 2.99 -7.99
N SER A 92 0.76 3.32 -9.26
CA SER A 92 1.82 3.65 -10.20
C SER A 92 2.65 4.83 -9.70
N SER A 93 2.00 5.87 -9.17
CA SER A 93 2.67 7.02 -8.58
C SER A 93 3.51 6.63 -7.37
N GLU A 94 3.01 5.72 -6.53
CA GLU A 94 3.71 5.23 -5.36
C GLU A 94 4.95 4.41 -5.73
N ILE A 95 4.84 3.60 -6.79
CA ILE A 95 5.97 2.83 -7.31
C ILE A 95 7.07 3.77 -7.79
N GLU A 96 6.72 4.79 -8.56
CA GLU A 96 7.70 5.77 -9.03
C GLU A 96 8.34 6.51 -7.87
N TYR A 97 7.55 6.91 -6.88
CA TYR A 97 8.05 7.57 -5.68
C TYR A 97 9.06 6.68 -4.94
N ALA A 98 8.72 5.41 -4.75
CA ALA A 98 9.60 4.46 -4.07
C ALA A 98 10.92 4.29 -4.82
N LYS A 99 10.88 4.13 -6.13
CA LYS A 99 12.09 3.99 -6.96
C LYS A 99 12.95 5.23 -6.89
N LYS A 100 12.33 6.40 -6.94
CA LYS A 100 13.04 7.69 -6.89
C LYS A 100 13.76 7.88 -5.55
N HIS A 101 13.24 7.29 -4.48
CA HIS A 101 13.82 7.40 -3.14
C HIS A 101 14.66 6.18 -2.74
N GLY A 102 15.04 5.35 -3.71
CA GLY A 102 15.94 4.23 -3.48
C GLY A 102 15.33 3.07 -2.71
N LYS A 103 14.00 2.96 -2.70
CA LYS A 103 13.32 1.87 -2.02
C LYS A 103 13.22 0.65 -2.93
N THR A 104 13.30 -0.54 -2.34
CA THR A 104 13.11 -1.79 -3.08
C THR A 104 11.63 -1.94 -3.44
N VAL A 105 11.35 -2.43 -4.66
CA VAL A 105 9.98 -2.66 -5.11
C VAL A 105 9.80 -4.13 -5.45
N THR A 106 8.88 -4.80 -4.76
CA THR A 106 8.52 -6.19 -5.05
C THR A 106 7.02 -6.26 -5.32
N TYR A 107 6.59 -7.33 -5.97
CA TYR A 107 5.21 -7.47 -6.45
C TYR A 107 4.61 -8.79 -6.01
N LEU A 108 3.29 -8.79 -5.77
CA LEU A 108 2.53 -10.01 -5.50
C LEU A 108 2.59 -10.94 -6.72
N GLU A 109 2.37 -10.38 -7.91
CA GLU A 109 2.45 -11.10 -9.16
C GLU A 109 3.59 -10.55 -10.00
N ALA A 110 4.36 -11.44 -10.59
CA ALA A 110 5.51 -11.05 -11.40
C ALA A 110 5.08 -10.16 -12.57
N ILE A 111 5.87 -9.12 -12.83
CA ILE A 111 5.66 -8.26 -13.99
C ILE A 111 6.34 -8.90 -15.20
N SER A 112 5.58 -9.02 -16.29
CA SER A 112 6.13 -9.47 -17.57
C SER A 112 6.89 -8.33 -18.22
N HIS A 113 8.13 -8.60 -18.62
CA HIS A 113 8.94 -7.65 -19.38
C HIS A 113 9.08 -8.18 -20.80
N HIS A 114 8.61 -7.43 -21.74
CA HIS A 114 8.71 -7.78 -23.15
C HIS A 114 9.42 -6.69 -23.93
#